data_266bbe613cf8e1ab26f57692aab6619d
#
_entry.id   266bbe613cf8e1ab26f57692aab6619d
#
_cell.length_a   1.000
_cell.length_b   1.000
_cell.length_c   1.000
_cell.angle_alpha   90.00
_cell.angle_beta   90.00
_cell.angle_gamma   90.00
#
_symmetry.space_group_name_H-M   'P 1'
#
loop_
_entity.id
_entity.type
_entity.pdbx_description
1 polymer ?
#
loop_
_entity_poly.entity_id
_entity_poly.type
_entity_poly.pdbx_seq_one_letter_code
_entity_poly.pdbx_strand_id
1 'polypeptide(L)'
;MRRVVITGMGAVTPVGNNVNDMWEAVKAGKCGIGKITHFNTENSAVKLAGEVKGFDAESIVDKAELRKMDDFTIYALAAADEAVKDSAIDFGKEDTLRCGVILSSGIGGLTTIQRECLRGESKGYDRVSPHFVPM
;
A
#
# COMPACT_ATOMS: atom_id res chain seq x y z
N MET A 1 32.68 -5.71 13.13
CA MET A 1 31.35 -6.02 12.57
C MET A 1 30.54 -4.72 12.56
N ARG A 2 29.92 -4.32 11.46
CA ARG A 2 29.06 -3.13 11.43
C ARG A 2 27.73 -3.48 12.10
N ARG A 3 27.27 -2.66 13.04
CA ARG A 3 25.96 -2.82 13.69
C ARG A 3 24.91 -2.08 12.88
N VAL A 4 23.84 -2.76 12.52
CA VAL A 4 22.66 -2.20 11.86
C VAL A 4 21.53 -2.10 12.88
N VAL A 5 20.81 -1.01 12.88
CA VAL A 5 19.68 -0.74 13.78
C VAL A 5 18.48 -0.24 12.99
N ILE A 6 17.28 -0.51 13.51
CA ILE A 6 16.02 0.08 13.00
C ILE A 6 15.86 1.42 13.74
N THR A 7 15.67 2.49 12.99
CA THR A 7 15.52 3.85 13.54
C THR A 7 14.11 4.40 13.42
N GLY A 8 13.27 3.82 12.55
CA GLY A 8 11.89 4.20 12.41
C GLY A 8 11.07 3.10 11.75
N MET A 9 9.79 3.07 12.03
CA MET A 9 8.84 2.08 11.51
C MET A 9 7.59 2.77 10.96
N GLY A 10 6.99 2.14 9.96
CA GLY A 10 5.69 2.53 9.43
C GLY A 10 4.91 1.32 8.97
N ALA A 11 3.58 1.35 9.13
CA ALA A 11 2.74 0.21 8.81
C ALA A 11 1.34 0.64 8.35
N VAL A 12 0.83 -0.06 7.32
CA VAL A 12 -0.58 -0.03 6.94
C VAL A 12 -1.06 -1.48 6.91
N THR A 13 -2.05 -1.81 7.74
CA THR A 13 -2.49 -3.18 7.97
C THR A 13 -4.01 -3.26 8.11
N PRO A 14 -4.62 -4.46 7.97
CA PRO A 14 -6.04 -4.65 8.23
C PRO A 14 -6.50 -4.35 9.66
N VAL A 15 -5.57 -4.17 10.60
CA VAL A 15 -5.88 -3.90 12.03
C VAL A 15 -5.45 -2.51 12.48
N GLY A 16 -4.74 -1.74 11.65
CA GLY A 16 -4.34 -0.37 11.95
C GLY A 16 -3.62 0.28 10.76
N ASN A 17 -3.84 1.57 10.55
CA ASN A 17 -3.29 2.35 9.45
C ASN A 17 -1.99 3.09 9.83
N ASN A 18 -1.43 2.79 10.99
CA ASN A 18 -0.14 3.22 11.49
C ASN A 18 0.39 2.18 12.48
N VAL A 19 1.66 2.30 12.88
CA VAL A 19 2.33 1.35 13.78
C VAL A 19 1.64 1.29 15.15
N ASN A 20 1.25 2.42 15.71
CA ASN A 20 0.64 2.48 17.03
C ASN A 20 -0.71 1.76 17.05
N ASP A 21 -1.61 2.09 16.12
CA ASP A 21 -2.93 1.45 16.03
C ASP A 21 -2.81 -0.05 15.76
N MET A 22 -1.91 -0.43 14.85
CA MET A 22 -1.62 -1.83 14.58
C MET A 22 -1.15 -2.55 15.86
N TRP A 23 -0.22 -1.95 16.59
CA TRP A 23 0.35 -2.57 17.79
C TRP A 23 -0.67 -2.72 18.92
N GLU A 24 -1.50 -1.68 19.17
CA GLU A 24 -2.59 -1.76 20.15
C GLU A 24 -3.62 -2.83 19.75
N ALA A 25 -3.95 -2.93 18.45
CA ALA A 25 -4.85 -3.97 17.97
C ALA A 25 -4.27 -5.39 18.13
N VAL A 26 -2.98 -5.56 17.86
CA VAL A 26 -2.27 -6.85 18.05
C VAL A 26 -2.24 -7.24 19.54
N LYS A 27 -1.91 -6.30 20.44
CA LYS A 27 -1.95 -6.54 21.90
C LYS A 27 -3.36 -6.92 22.39
N ALA A 28 -4.37 -6.32 21.80
CA ALA A 28 -5.78 -6.61 22.13
C ALA A 28 -6.31 -7.89 21.48
N GLY A 29 -5.50 -8.62 20.68
CA GLY A 29 -5.93 -9.81 19.96
C GLY A 29 -6.97 -9.55 18.87
N LYS A 30 -7.03 -8.31 18.33
CA LYS A 30 -7.98 -7.97 17.26
C LYS A 30 -7.69 -8.77 15.99
N CYS A 31 -8.73 -9.35 15.40
CA CYS A 31 -8.65 -10.00 14.11
C CYS A 31 -8.94 -8.99 12.99
N GLY A 32 -8.00 -8.85 12.05
CA GLY A 32 -8.17 -8.00 10.86
C GLY A 32 -8.88 -8.70 9.71
N ILE A 33 -9.12 -10.00 9.81
CA ILE A 33 -9.80 -10.79 8.77
C ILE A 33 -11.31 -10.59 8.87
N GLY A 34 -11.95 -10.30 7.74
CA GLY A 34 -13.38 -10.09 7.63
C GLY A 34 -13.91 -10.57 6.29
N LYS A 35 -15.20 -10.34 6.06
CA LYS A 35 -15.80 -10.63 4.75
C LYS A 35 -15.16 -9.74 3.69
N ILE A 36 -14.86 -10.32 2.53
CA ILE A 36 -14.34 -9.58 1.37
C ILE A 36 -15.40 -8.58 0.90
N THR A 37 -14.97 -7.33 0.70
CA THR A 37 -15.82 -6.24 0.22
C THR A 37 -15.42 -5.70 -1.16
N HIS A 38 -14.20 -5.98 -1.63
CA HIS A 38 -13.67 -5.48 -2.88
C HIS A 38 -14.33 -6.09 -4.13
N PHE A 39 -14.91 -7.29 -4.00
CA PHE A 39 -15.62 -7.95 -5.10
C PHE A 39 -16.72 -8.90 -4.60
N ASN A 40 -17.62 -9.30 -5.50
CA ASN A 40 -18.69 -10.25 -5.16
C ASN A 40 -18.11 -11.67 -4.98
N THR A 41 -18.33 -12.23 -3.79
CA THR A 41 -17.82 -13.55 -3.40
C THR A 41 -18.87 -14.67 -3.45
N GLU A 42 -20.07 -14.44 -3.99
CA GLU A 42 -21.14 -15.46 -3.98
C GLU A 42 -20.69 -16.79 -4.56
N ASN A 43 -19.97 -16.74 -5.69
CA ASN A 43 -19.44 -17.92 -6.39
C ASN A 43 -17.99 -18.26 -6.02
N SER A 44 -17.41 -17.63 -4.97
CA SER A 44 -16.06 -17.91 -4.52
C SER A 44 -16.06 -18.90 -3.37
N ALA A 45 -15.10 -19.82 -3.33
CA ALA A 45 -14.85 -20.68 -2.19
C ALA A 45 -14.27 -19.86 -1.00
N VAL A 46 -13.51 -18.80 -1.28
CA VAL A 46 -12.92 -17.92 -0.27
C VAL A 46 -13.84 -16.72 -0.07
N LYS A 47 -14.24 -16.49 1.18
CA LYS A 47 -15.18 -15.44 1.60
C LYS A 47 -14.53 -14.38 2.49
N LEU A 48 -13.33 -14.66 3.01
CA LEU A 48 -12.67 -13.85 4.02
C LEU A 48 -11.30 -13.39 3.54
N ALA A 49 -10.95 -12.14 3.86
CA ALA A 49 -9.63 -11.58 3.64
C ALA A 49 -9.29 -10.53 4.71
N GLY A 50 -8.00 -10.21 4.82
CA GLY A 50 -7.54 -9.04 5.56
C GLY A 50 -7.53 -7.83 4.64
N GLU A 51 -8.53 -6.97 4.73
CA GLU A 51 -8.63 -5.73 3.96
C GLU A 51 -8.27 -4.53 4.83
N VAL A 52 -7.51 -3.58 4.29
CA VAL A 52 -7.25 -2.28 4.93
C VAL A 52 -8.56 -1.49 4.99
N LYS A 53 -8.87 -0.91 6.15
CA LYS A 53 -10.14 -0.23 6.41
C LYS A 53 -9.91 1.19 6.88
N GLY A 54 -10.77 2.12 6.41
CA GLY A 54 -10.73 3.50 6.88
C GLY A 54 -9.43 4.25 6.58
N PHE A 55 -8.71 3.81 5.56
CA PHE A 55 -7.46 4.44 5.14
C PHE A 55 -7.77 5.70 4.31
N ASP A 56 -7.19 6.82 4.71
CA ASP A 56 -7.31 8.09 3.99
C ASP A 56 -6.11 8.29 3.05
N ALA A 57 -6.29 7.91 1.79
CA ALA A 57 -5.27 8.06 0.76
C ALA A 57 -5.00 9.54 0.40
N GLU A 58 -6.02 10.42 0.51
CA GLU A 58 -5.88 11.85 0.18
C GLU A 58 -4.99 12.60 1.19
N SER A 59 -4.80 12.05 2.40
CA SER A 59 -3.84 12.58 3.37
C SER A 59 -2.38 12.32 3.02
N ILE A 60 -2.12 11.36 2.12
CA ILE A 60 -0.77 10.94 1.75
C ILE A 60 -0.36 11.50 0.39
N VAL A 61 -1.27 11.49 -0.58
CA VAL A 61 -0.97 11.85 -1.97
C VAL A 61 -2.13 12.67 -2.55
N ASP A 62 -1.80 13.66 -3.36
CA ASP A 62 -2.79 14.47 -4.05
C ASP A 62 -3.75 13.63 -4.91
N LYS A 63 -5.01 14.02 -4.94
CA LYS A 63 -6.09 13.34 -5.67
C LYS A 63 -5.78 13.10 -7.16
N ALA A 64 -4.98 13.95 -7.79
CA ALA A 64 -4.57 13.80 -9.18
C ALA A 64 -3.57 12.65 -9.35
N GLU A 65 -2.67 12.47 -8.38
CA GLU A 65 -1.67 11.40 -8.38
C GLU A 65 -2.27 10.06 -7.96
N LEU A 66 -3.26 10.05 -7.04
CA LEU A 66 -3.96 8.81 -6.64
C LEU A 66 -4.56 8.06 -7.83
N ARG A 67 -5.00 8.76 -8.86
CA ARG A 67 -5.56 8.13 -10.09
C ARG A 67 -4.53 7.39 -10.93
N LYS A 68 -3.23 7.59 -10.64
CA LYS A 68 -2.11 6.99 -11.36
C LYS A 68 -1.43 5.90 -10.55
N MET A 69 -1.93 5.58 -9.37
CA MET A 69 -1.33 4.64 -8.42
C MET A 69 -2.32 3.56 -8.02
N ASP A 70 -1.82 2.37 -7.82
CA ASP A 70 -2.56 1.28 -7.17
C ASP A 70 -2.45 1.38 -5.64
N ASP A 71 -3.38 0.75 -4.94
CA ASP A 71 -3.46 0.78 -3.48
C ASP A 71 -2.16 0.34 -2.81
N PHE A 72 -1.47 -0.68 -3.34
CA PHE A 72 -0.21 -1.15 -2.77
C PHE A 72 0.88 -0.07 -2.78
N THR A 73 0.91 0.77 -3.83
CA THR A 73 1.85 1.90 -3.94
C THR A 73 1.52 2.96 -2.90
N ILE A 74 0.23 3.27 -2.71
CA ILE A 74 -0.23 4.27 -1.74
C ILE A 74 0.05 3.79 -0.31
N TYR A 75 -0.19 2.52 -0.01
CA TYR A 75 0.15 1.94 1.30
C TYR A 75 1.66 1.95 1.57
N ALA A 76 2.47 1.66 0.54
CA ALA A 76 3.92 1.72 0.65
C ALA A 76 4.41 3.15 0.93
N LEU A 77 3.84 4.17 0.26
CA LEU A 77 4.15 5.58 0.50
C LEU A 77 3.76 6.00 1.93
N ALA A 78 2.56 5.63 2.39
CA ALA A 78 2.11 5.94 3.74
C ALA A 78 3.01 5.32 4.81
N ALA A 79 3.35 4.04 4.66
CA ALA A 79 4.24 3.37 5.61
C ALA A 79 5.67 3.95 5.56
N ALA A 80 6.18 4.33 4.37
CA ALA A 80 7.48 4.96 4.25
C ALA A 80 7.51 6.36 4.90
N ASP A 81 6.46 7.16 4.69
CA ASP A 81 6.33 8.49 5.30
C ASP A 81 6.30 8.41 6.85
N GLU A 82 5.53 7.46 7.39
CA GLU A 82 5.51 7.20 8.84
C GLU A 82 6.89 6.79 9.34
N ALA A 83 7.56 5.85 8.68
CA ALA A 83 8.90 5.37 9.06
C ALA A 83 9.95 6.48 9.03
N VAL A 84 9.91 7.37 8.04
CA VAL A 84 10.80 8.53 7.92
C VAL A 84 10.54 9.51 9.07
N LYS A 85 9.28 9.81 9.37
CA LYS A 85 8.89 10.69 10.49
C LYS A 85 9.32 10.09 11.84
N ASP A 86 9.09 8.81 12.05
CA ASP A 86 9.46 8.11 13.29
C ASP A 86 10.98 8.06 13.49
N SER A 87 11.75 7.88 12.41
CA SER A 87 13.22 7.88 12.45
C SER A 87 13.84 9.24 12.82
N ALA A 88 13.09 10.33 12.66
CA ALA A 88 13.57 11.72 12.80
C ALA A 88 14.81 12.03 11.92
N ILE A 89 15.00 11.31 10.80
CA ILE A 89 16.13 11.53 9.90
C ILE A 89 16.01 12.90 9.22
N ASP A 90 17.14 13.63 9.21
CA ASP A 90 17.26 14.91 8.50
C ASP A 90 18.12 14.72 7.25
N PHE A 91 17.47 14.53 6.11
CA PHE A 91 18.17 14.35 4.83
C PHE A 91 19.07 15.53 4.42
N GLY A 92 18.88 16.72 5.04
CA GLY A 92 19.79 17.85 4.85
C GLY A 92 21.14 17.68 5.51
N LYS A 93 21.25 16.72 6.44
CA LYS A 93 22.49 16.40 7.17
C LYS A 93 23.11 15.06 6.77
N GLU A 94 22.39 14.28 5.97
CA GLU A 94 22.84 12.96 5.54
C GLU A 94 23.47 12.99 4.15
N ASP A 95 24.36 12.05 3.89
CA ASP A 95 24.86 11.77 2.55
C ASP A 95 23.76 11.02 1.75
N THR A 96 22.97 11.77 0.98
CA THR A 96 21.83 11.23 0.22
C THR A 96 22.23 10.18 -0.84
N LEU A 97 23.50 10.14 -1.27
CA LEU A 97 24.02 9.08 -2.15
C LEU A 97 24.12 7.72 -1.43
N ARG A 98 24.06 7.73 -0.12
CA ARG A 98 24.04 6.52 0.73
C ARG A 98 22.64 6.18 1.23
N CYS A 99 21.66 7.01 0.92
CA CYS A 99 20.26 6.73 1.24
C CYS A 99 19.60 6.02 0.06
N GLY A 100 18.77 5.04 0.35
CA GLY A 100 18.07 4.29 -0.68
C GLY A 100 16.73 3.77 -0.17
N VAL A 101 15.81 3.51 -1.10
CA VAL A 101 14.51 2.92 -0.84
C VAL A 101 14.41 1.59 -1.56
N ILE A 102 14.00 0.55 -0.85
CA ILE A 102 13.70 -0.75 -1.42
C ILE A 102 12.28 -1.11 -1.01
N LEU A 103 11.37 -1.14 -1.97
CA LEU A 103 10.00 -1.59 -1.80
C LEU A 103 9.74 -2.74 -2.77
N SER A 104 8.95 -3.70 -2.35
CA SER A 104 8.55 -4.81 -3.21
C SER A 104 7.09 -5.17 -2.96
N SER A 105 6.46 -5.72 -4.01
CA SER A 105 5.12 -6.28 -3.96
C SER A 105 5.15 -7.68 -4.58
N GLY A 106 4.32 -8.59 -4.08
CA GLY A 106 4.24 -9.94 -4.62
C GLY A 106 3.69 -9.97 -6.05
N ILE A 107 2.69 -9.14 -6.35
CA ILE A 107 2.00 -9.12 -7.66
C ILE A 107 1.78 -7.68 -8.16
N GLY A 108 1.77 -6.70 -7.27
CA GLY A 108 1.42 -5.31 -7.61
C GLY A 108 -0.08 -5.11 -7.75
N GLY A 109 -0.48 -4.30 -8.72
CA GLY A 109 -1.86 -3.86 -8.93
C GLY A 109 -2.76 -4.86 -9.65
N LEU A 110 -3.05 -6.00 -9.02
CA LEU A 110 -3.85 -7.07 -9.62
C LEU A 110 -5.23 -6.59 -10.11
N THR A 111 -5.89 -5.72 -9.34
CA THR A 111 -7.18 -5.13 -9.71
C THR A 111 -7.06 -4.27 -10.96
N THR A 112 -6.01 -3.48 -11.08
CA THR A 112 -5.75 -2.67 -12.28
C THR A 112 -5.43 -3.55 -13.47
N ILE A 113 -4.63 -4.59 -13.32
CA ILE A 113 -4.32 -5.55 -14.37
C ILE A 113 -5.63 -6.14 -14.91
N GLN A 114 -6.48 -6.67 -14.04
CA GLN A 114 -7.77 -7.24 -14.44
C GLN A 114 -8.66 -6.22 -15.16
N ARG A 115 -8.82 -5.03 -14.58
CA ARG A 115 -9.66 -3.96 -15.13
C ARG A 115 -9.20 -3.53 -16.52
N GLU A 116 -7.91 -3.31 -16.71
CA GLU A 116 -7.37 -2.83 -17.98
C GLU A 116 -7.33 -3.93 -19.04
N CYS A 117 -7.12 -5.20 -18.67
CA CYS A 117 -7.28 -6.32 -19.60
C CYS A 117 -8.72 -6.43 -20.13
N LEU A 118 -9.71 -6.43 -19.25
CA LEU A 118 -11.13 -6.46 -19.63
C LEU A 118 -11.54 -5.24 -20.46
N ARG A 119 -10.96 -4.07 -20.16
CA ARG A 119 -11.16 -2.85 -20.94
C ARG A 119 -10.58 -2.97 -22.34
N GLY A 120 -9.38 -3.51 -22.48
CA GLY A 120 -8.73 -3.76 -23.77
C GLY A 120 -9.55 -4.71 -24.63
N GLU A 121 -10.02 -5.82 -24.07
CA GLU A 121 -10.88 -6.78 -24.77
C GLU A 121 -12.21 -6.17 -25.22
N SER A 122 -12.87 -5.41 -24.37
CA SER A 122 -14.22 -4.88 -24.63
C SER A 122 -14.25 -3.62 -25.50
N LYS A 123 -13.21 -2.76 -25.42
CA LYS A 123 -13.19 -1.42 -26.03
C LYS A 123 -12.01 -1.18 -26.99
N GLY A 124 -11.12 -2.16 -27.13
CA GLY A 124 -9.88 -2.04 -27.89
C GLY A 124 -8.68 -1.66 -27.03
N TYR A 125 -7.53 -2.19 -27.40
CA TYR A 125 -6.28 -1.99 -26.62
C TYR A 125 -5.77 -0.55 -26.63
N ASP A 126 -6.18 0.27 -27.59
CA ASP A 126 -5.91 1.72 -27.61
C ASP A 126 -6.57 2.48 -26.44
N ARG A 127 -7.47 1.83 -25.72
CA ARG A 127 -8.19 2.38 -24.56
C ARG A 127 -7.59 1.97 -23.22
N VAL A 128 -6.56 1.13 -23.22
CA VAL A 128 -5.81 0.79 -22.01
C VAL A 128 -5.11 2.04 -21.48
N SER A 129 -5.08 2.19 -20.16
CA SER A 129 -4.46 3.35 -19.51
C SER A 129 -2.96 3.44 -19.84
N PRO A 130 -2.42 4.61 -20.22
CA PRO A 130 -0.98 4.81 -20.37
C PRO A 130 -0.21 4.62 -19.04
N HIS A 131 -0.91 4.71 -17.90
CA HIS A 131 -0.35 4.44 -16.58
C HIS A 131 -0.41 2.97 -16.17
N PHE A 132 -0.89 2.07 -17.05
CA PHE A 132 -1.05 0.65 -16.74
C PHE A 132 0.22 -0.05 -16.26
N VAL A 133 1.38 0.32 -16.80
CA VAL A 133 2.67 -0.27 -16.42
C VAL A 133 3.28 0.41 -15.18
N PRO A 134 3.25 1.76 -15.04
CA PRO A 134 3.85 2.44 -13.89
C PRO A 134 2.94 2.52 -12.64
N MET A 135 1.69 2.06 -12.71
CA MET A 135 0.75 2.03 -11.57
C MET A 135 1.21 1.19 -10.39
#